data_c171cff808b9170fcb0eed5aa6219808
#
_entry.id   c171cff808b9170fcb0eed5aa6219808
#
_cell.length_a   1.000
_cell.length_b   1.000
_cell.length_c   1.000
_cell.angle_alpha   90.00
_cell.angle_beta   90.00
_cell.angle_gamma   90.00
#
_symmetry.space_group_name_H-M   'P 1'
#
loop_
_entity.id
_entity.type
_entity.pdbx_description
1 polymer ?
#
loop_
_entity_poly.entity_id
_entity_poly.type
_entity_poly.pdbx_seq_one_letter_code
_entity_poly.pdbx_strand_id
1 'polypeptide(L)'
;MAKHKVEITGIKTSELKVLSNEEQMDLFNKMKNGDKFAREKLIEGNYKLVLSILRKFNNRCENMDDLFQVGCIGLCKAVDNFDLSYNVRFSTYAVPMIIGEVRRYL
;
A
#
# COMPACT_ATOMS: atom_id res chain seq x y z
N MET A 1 22.46 -5.45 8.91
CA MET A 1 22.36 -5.02 8.73
C MET A 1 21.77 -4.27 8.54
N ALA A 2 21.66 -4.03 8.51
CA ALA A 2 21.28 -3.11 8.32
C ALA A 2 20.30 -2.88 7.93
N LYS A 3 19.76 -2.83 8.30
CA LYS A 3 18.92 -2.56 7.95
C LYS A 3 18.70 -1.55 7.39
N HIS A 4 18.38 -1.54 6.76
CA HIS A 4 18.40 -0.50 5.98
C HIS A 4 17.17 0.27 6.00
N LYS A 5 17.29 1.54 6.19
CA LYS A 5 16.22 2.46 6.02
C LYS A 5 16.29 2.91 4.61
N VAL A 6 15.38 2.47 3.80
CA VAL A 6 15.32 2.91 2.41
C VAL A 6 14.49 4.17 2.37
N GLU A 7 15.03 5.19 1.76
CA GLU A 7 14.30 6.44 1.60
C GLU A 7 13.69 6.45 0.21
N ILE A 8 12.38 6.58 0.14
CA ILE A 8 11.65 6.54 -1.12
C ILE A 8 10.87 7.83 -1.26
N THR A 9 11.25 8.65 -2.21
CA THR A 9 10.57 9.92 -2.48
C THR A 9 10.47 10.77 -1.21
N GLY A 10 11.54 10.77 -0.41
CA GLY A 10 11.57 11.52 0.83
C GLY A 10 10.90 10.87 2.01
N ILE A 11 10.37 9.67 1.83
CA ILE A 11 9.71 8.93 2.92
C ILE A 11 10.70 8.01 3.59
N LYS A 12 10.83 8.15 4.89
CA LYS A 12 11.68 7.26 5.68
C LYS A 12 10.85 6.05 6.08
N THR A 13 11.24 4.89 5.60
CA THR A 13 10.46 3.69 5.81
C THR A 13 10.30 3.33 7.28
N SER A 14 11.28 3.71 8.11
CA SER A 14 11.21 3.42 9.53
C SER A 14 10.15 4.25 10.24
N GLU A 15 9.66 5.31 9.61
CA GLU A 15 8.67 6.19 10.22
C GLU A 15 7.25 5.94 9.73
N LEU A 16 7.08 4.98 8.84
CA LEU A 16 5.76 4.68 8.31
C LEU A 16 4.90 4.01 9.37
N LYS A 17 3.66 4.47 9.46
CA LYS A 17 2.71 3.90 10.40
C LYS A 17 1.99 2.72 9.76
N VAL A 18 1.54 1.83 10.63
CA VAL A 18 0.72 0.70 10.20
C VAL A 18 -0.65 0.85 10.84
N LEU A 19 -1.68 0.79 10.02
CA LEU A 19 -3.05 0.86 10.52
C LEU A 19 -3.51 -0.51 10.98
N SER A 20 -4.18 -0.56 12.13
CA SER A 20 -4.82 -1.79 12.56
C SER A 20 -6.00 -2.10 11.64
N ASN A 21 -6.48 -3.33 11.70
CA ASN A 21 -7.65 -3.69 10.90
C ASN A 21 -8.86 -2.84 11.27
N GLU A 22 -9.05 -2.56 12.54
CA GLU A 22 -10.15 -1.72 12.98
C GLU A 22 -10.06 -0.30 12.46
N GLU A 23 -8.85 0.26 12.49
CA GLU A 23 -8.62 1.58 11.96
C GLU A 23 -8.93 1.65 10.47
N GLN A 24 -8.54 0.63 9.74
CA GLN A 24 -8.80 0.59 8.31
C GLN A 24 -10.29 0.50 8.03
N MET A 25 -11.00 -0.34 8.77
CA MET A 25 -12.45 -0.47 8.58
C MET A 25 -13.15 0.85 8.85
N ASP A 26 -12.72 1.56 9.90
CA ASP A 26 -13.28 2.86 10.22
C ASP A 26 -13.05 3.85 9.09
N LEU A 27 -11.84 3.86 8.54
CA LEU A 27 -11.51 4.76 7.43
C LEU A 27 -12.30 4.43 6.17
N PHE A 28 -12.51 3.13 5.90
CA PHE A 28 -13.33 2.75 4.75
C PHE A 28 -14.77 3.20 4.92
N ASN A 29 -15.31 3.11 6.14
CA ASN A 29 -16.65 3.63 6.40
C ASN A 29 -16.72 5.13 6.19
N LYS A 30 -15.72 5.86 6.65
CA LYS A 30 -15.68 7.30 6.46
C LYS A 30 -15.57 7.66 4.98
N MET A 31 -14.76 6.92 4.25
CA MET A 31 -14.60 7.14 2.82
C MET A 31 -15.92 6.92 2.09
N LYS A 32 -16.65 5.87 2.48
CA LYS A 32 -17.95 5.56 1.89
C LYS A 32 -18.93 6.70 2.11
N ASN A 33 -18.78 7.43 3.22
CA ASN A 33 -19.65 8.55 3.56
C ASN A 33 -19.14 9.89 3.03
N GLY A 34 -18.15 9.85 2.15
CA GLY A 34 -17.68 11.06 1.46
C GLY A 34 -16.48 11.74 2.04
N ASP A 35 -15.82 11.13 3.02
CA ASP A 35 -14.61 11.71 3.62
C ASP A 35 -13.41 11.47 2.71
N LYS A 36 -12.96 12.53 2.05
CA LYS A 36 -11.85 12.43 1.11
C LYS A 36 -10.51 12.19 1.81
N PHE A 37 -10.37 12.68 3.02
CA PHE A 37 -9.13 12.47 3.77
C PHE A 37 -8.96 11.03 4.18
N ALA A 38 -10.06 10.30 4.35
CA ALA A 38 -9.97 8.89 4.73
C ALA A 38 -9.26 8.08 3.65
N ARG A 39 -9.49 8.40 2.38
CA ARG A 39 -8.82 7.72 1.27
C ARG A 39 -7.31 7.91 1.35
N GLU A 40 -6.88 9.16 1.57
CA GLU A 40 -5.47 9.44 1.66
C GLU A 40 -4.82 8.74 2.85
N LYS A 41 -5.52 8.70 3.97
CA LYS A 41 -5.00 8.04 5.17
C LYS A 41 -4.88 6.53 4.95
N LEU A 42 -5.82 5.94 4.23
CA LEU A 42 -5.74 4.52 3.90
C LEU A 42 -4.54 4.22 3.01
N ILE A 43 -4.30 5.07 2.03
CA ILE A 43 -3.16 4.89 1.14
C ILE A 43 -1.86 5.01 1.91
N GLU A 44 -1.71 6.10 2.66
CA GLU A 44 -0.48 6.33 3.42
C GLU A 44 -0.25 5.25 4.47
N GLY A 45 -1.31 4.81 5.11
CA GLY A 45 -1.21 3.81 6.16
C GLY A 45 -0.88 2.43 5.65
N ASN A 46 -0.85 2.24 4.33
CA ASN A 46 -0.52 0.96 3.72
C ASN A 46 0.76 0.99 2.90
N TYR A 47 1.56 2.06 3.04
CA TYR A 47 2.85 2.13 2.34
C TYR A 47 3.78 1.00 2.75
N LYS A 48 3.77 0.61 4.02
CA LYS A 48 4.61 -0.51 4.47
C LYS A 48 4.22 -1.81 3.77
N LEU A 49 2.95 -1.98 3.51
CA LEU A 49 2.49 -3.15 2.77
C LEU A 49 3.11 -3.18 1.38
N VAL A 50 3.10 -2.04 0.69
CA VAL A 50 3.71 -1.95 -0.64
C VAL A 50 5.20 -2.28 -0.55
N LEU A 51 5.90 -1.70 0.42
CA LEU A 51 7.32 -1.93 0.56
C LEU A 51 7.64 -3.39 0.85
N SER A 52 6.84 -4.05 1.68
CA SER A 52 7.08 -5.45 1.99
C SER A 52 6.91 -6.32 0.76
N ILE A 53 5.99 -5.96 -0.12
CA ILE A 53 5.80 -6.68 -1.38
C ILE A 53 6.98 -6.44 -2.31
N LEU A 54 7.43 -5.19 -2.40
CA LEU A 54 8.54 -4.84 -3.29
C LEU A 54 9.82 -5.56 -2.92
N ARG A 55 10.03 -5.81 -1.63
CA ARG A 55 11.24 -6.51 -1.18
C ARG A 55 11.34 -7.90 -1.79
N LYS A 56 10.24 -8.47 -2.21
CA LYS A 56 10.24 -9.77 -2.86
C LYS A 56 10.68 -9.70 -4.32
N PHE A 57 10.79 -8.48 -4.85
CA PHE A 57 11.26 -8.26 -6.22
C PHE A 57 12.62 -7.59 -6.25
N ASN A 58 13.34 -7.63 -5.15
CA ASN A 58 14.53 -6.79 -4.98
C ASN A 58 15.69 -7.15 -5.89
N ASN A 59 15.68 -8.32 -6.48
CA ASN A 59 16.77 -8.72 -7.36
C ASN A 59 16.54 -8.31 -8.81
N ARG A 60 15.55 -7.50 -9.08
CA ARG A 60 15.26 -7.05 -10.44
C ARG A 60 16.04 -5.82 -10.83
N CYS A 61 16.72 -5.21 -9.89
CA CYS A 61 17.59 -4.07 -10.13
C CYS A 61 16.88 -2.83 -10.66
N GLU A 62 15.59 -2.75 -10.45
CA GLU A 62 14.85 -1.58 -10.85
C GLU A 62 14.97 -0.48 -9.81
N ASN A 63 14.72 0.75 -10.22
CA ASN A 63 14.69 1.86 -9.30
C ASN A 63 13.59 1.67 -8.28
N MET A 64 13.93 1.69 -7.00
CA MET A 64 12.97 1.43 -5.95
C MET A 64 11.85 2.47 -5.91
N ASP A 65 12.18 3.74 -6.22
CA ASP A 65 11.17 4.78 -6.28
C ASP A 65 10.13 4.48 -7.35
N ASP A 66 10.60 4.04 -8.52
CA ASP A 66 9.67 3.72 -9.61
C ASP A 66 8.79 2.54 -9.24
N LEU A 67 9.38 1.51 -8.63
CA LEU A 67 8.61 0.35 -8.21
C LEU A 67 7.61 0.72 -7.13
N PHE A 68 8.00 1.60 -6.22
CA PHE A 68 7.09 2.04 -5.17
C PHE A 68 5.89 2.77 -5.78
N GLN A 69 6.14 3.66 -6.73
CA GLN A 69 5.05 4.38 -7.39
C GLN A 69 4.12 3.43 -8.12
N VAL A 70 4.68 2.44 -8.81
CA VAL A 70 3.87 1.44 -9.50
C VAL A 70 3.06 0.63 -8.51
N GLY A 71 3.69 0.22 -7.41
CA GLY A 71 2.97 -0.50 -6.36
C GLY A 71 1.85 0.32 -5.76
N CYS A 72 2.07 1.62 -5.63
CA CYS A 72 1.04 2.50 -5.09
C CYS A 72 -0.15 2.65 -6.05
N ILE A 73 0.07 2.50 -7.35
CA ILE A 73 -1.05 2.47 -8.28
C ILE A 73 -1.96 1.29 -7.95
N GLY A 74 -1.37 0.12 -7.71
CA GLY A 74 -2.14 -1.04 -7.30
C GLY A 74 -2.84 -0.82 -5.98
N LEU A 75 -2.15 -0.18 -5.04
CA LEU A 75 -2.73 0.13 -3.74
C LEU A 75 -3.93 1.08 -3.88
N CYS A 76 -3.80 2.12 -4.69
CA CYS A 76 -4.90 3.07 -4.90
C CYS A 76 -6.11 2.37 -5.52
N LYS A 77 -5.86 1.51 -6.49
CA LYS A 77 -6.95 0.74 -7.10
C LYS A 77 -7.64 -0.14 -6.07
N ALA A 78 -6.85 -0.75 -5.18
CA ALA A 78 -7.41 -1.59 -4.14
C ALA A 78 -8.27 -0.79 -3.17
N VAL A 79 -7.78 0.39 -2.75
CA VAL A 79 -8.53 1.25 -1.84
C VAL A 79 -9.86 1.66 -2.48
N ASP A 80 -9.82 2.01 -3.75
CA ASP A 80 -11.02 2.51 -4.43
C ASP A 80 -12.04 1.41 -4.70
N ASN A 81 -11.61 0.16 -4.76
CA ASN A 81 -12.51 -0.94 -5.14
C ASN A 81 -12.83 -1.90 -4.00
N PHE A 82 -12.22 -1.70 -2.83
CA PHE A 82 -12.48 -2.60 -1.72
C PHE A 82 -13.89 -2.38 -1.17
N ASP A 83 -14.56 -3.47 -0.89
CA ASP A 83 -15.90 -3.45 -0.31
C ASP A 83 -15.86 -4.16 1.03
N LEU A 84 -16.38 -3.51 2.06
CA LEU A 84 -16.39 -4.08 3.40
C LEU A 84 -17.17 -5.40 3.47
N SER A 85 -18.07 -5.62 2.52
CA SER A 85 -18.84 -6.85 2.48
C SER A 85 -18.02 -8.05 1.99
N TYR A 86 -16.80 -7.83 1.52
CA TYR A 86 -15.95 -8.93 1.04
C TYR A 86 -15.52 -9.89 2.15
N ASN A 87 -15.62 -9.46 3.39
CA ASN A 87 -15.33 -10.32 4.55
C ASN A 87 -13.90 -10.86 4.55
N VAL A 88 -12.97 -10.06 4.05
CA VAL A 88 -11.54 -10.34 4.12
C VAL A 88 -10.84 -9.07 4.57
N ARG A 89 -9.61 -9.21 5.04
CA ARG A 89 -8.83 -8.04 5.39
C ARG A 89 -8.44 -7.30 4.13
N PHE A 90 -8.34 -5.98 4.25
CA PHE A 90 -7.93 -5.17 3.11
C PHE A 90 -6.59 -5.63 2.55
N SER A 91 -5.63 -5.98 3.42
CA SER A 91 -4.32 -6.40 2.93
C SER A 91 -4.42 -7.64 2.05
N THR A 92 -5.29 -8.58 2.41
CA THR A 92 -5.50 -9.78 1.62
C THR A 92 -6.02 -9.44 0.22
N TYR A 93 -6.89 -8.45 0.16
CA TYR A 93 -7.44 -7.99 -1.12
C TYR A 93 -6.41 -7.21 -1.93
N ALA A 94 -5.62 -6.38 -1.25
CA ALA A 94 -4.72 -5.44 -1.94
C ALA A 94 -3.47 -6.11 -2.51
N VAL A 95 -2.95 -7.15 -1.85
CA VAL A 95 -1.68 -7.76 -2.24
C VAL A 95 -1.67 -8.19 -3.71
N PRO A 96 -2.64 -8.97 -4.21
CA PRO A 96 -2.59 -9.37 -5.63
C PRO A 96 -2.71 -8.18 -6.58
N MET A 97 -3.39 -7.12 -6.19
CA MET A 97 -3.51 -5.95 -7.06
C MET A 97 -2.19 -5.20 -7.14
N ILE A 98 -1.48 -5.09 -6.02
CA ILE A 98 -0.17 -4.45 -6.00
C ILE A 98 0.83 -5.28 -6.80
N ILE A 99 0.84 -6.58 -6.58
CA ILE A 99 1.72 -7.49 -7.31
C ILE A 99 1.45 -7.41 -8.81
N GLY A 100 0.19 -7.36 -9.19
CA GLY A 100 -0.19 -7.29 -10.59
C GLY A 100 0.38 -6.05 -11.28
N GLU A 101 0.32 -4.91 -10.61
CA GLU A 101 0.88 -3.69 -11.19
C GLU A 101 2.39 -3.79 -11.33
N VAL A 102 3.06 -4.29 -10.30
CA VAL A 102 4.52 -4.42 -10.32
C VAL A 102 4.96 -5.36 -11.44
N ARG A 103 4.28 -6.49 -11.58
CA ARG A 103 4.64 -7.46 -12.62
C ARG A 103 4.47 -6.89 -14.02
N ARG A 104 3.43 -6.10 -14.23
CA ARG A 104 3.22 -5.49 -15.55
C ARG A 104 4.31 -4.47 -15.86
N TYR A 105 4.83 -3.81 -14.83
CA TYR A 105 5.91 -2.85 -15.02
C TYR A 105 7.22 -3.56 -15.32
N LEU A 106 7.48 -4.67 -14.66
CA LEU A 106 8.70 -5.43 -14.90
C LEU A 106 8.57 -6.24 -16.19
#